data_94fcf581bbbae2a537c6c61f9faaa66b
#
_entry.id   94fcf581bbbae2a537c6c61f9faaa66b
#
_cell.length_a   1.000
_cell.length_b   1.000
_cell.length_c   1.000
_cell.angle_alpha   90.00
_cell.angle_beta   90.00
_cell.angle_gamma   90.00
#
_symmetry.space_group_name_H-M   'P 1'
#
loop_
_entity.id
_entity.type
_entity.pdbx_description
1 polymer ?
#
loop_
_entity_poly.entity_id
_entity_poly.type
_entity_poly.pdbx_seq_one_letter_code
_entity_poly.pdbx_strand_id
1 'polypeptide(L)'
;METTTLKLYIGTKMVNAEPMVKSAALAKGWARPSEGNLDAPGYHVQYINPDGSTYDSWSPKDVFEQSYQIVENFKDRLFTAKLRLHMLIAETEIMVTNFKFINAEHVLSQLRIIKQELEQ
;
A
#
# COMPACT_ATOMS: atom_id res chain seq x y z
N MET A 1 12.60 -7.73 -32.55
CA MET A 1 11.48 -7.52 -31.61
C MET A 1 11.98 -7.68 -30.20
N GLU A 2 11.81 -6.66 -29.40
CA GLU A 2 12.23 -6.74 -28.01
C GLU A 2 11.28 -7.60 -27.20
N THR A 3 11.84 -8.48 -26.39
CA THR A 3 11.06 -9.28 -25.45
C THR A 3 11.00 -8.51 -24.13
N THR A 4 9.81 -8.21 -23.66
CA THR A 4 9.69 -7.55 -22.37
C THR A 4 10.08 -8.49 -21.24
N THR A 5 10.85 -7.94 -20.27
CA THR A 5 11.20 -8.65 -19.04
C THR A 5 10.33 -8.17 -17.87
N LEU A 6 9.36 -7.30 -18.14
CA LEU A 6 8.45 -6.79 -17.12
C LEU A 6 7.61 -7.92 -16.54
N LYS A 7 7.52 -7.95 -15.23
CA LYS A 7 6.71 -8.90 -14.47
C LYS A 7 5.79 -8.12 -13.53
N LEU A 8 4.68 -8.73 -13.18
CA LEU A 8 3.74 -8.14 -12.23
C LEU A 8 4.20 -8.39 -10.80
N TYR A 9 4.25 -7.32 -10.01
CA TYR A 9 4.60 -7.40 -8.59
C TYR A 9 3.50 -6.77 -7.76
N ILE A 10 3.24 -7.34 -6.60
CA ILE A 10 2.42 -6.71 -5.58
C ILE A 10 3.32 -6.28 -4.43
N GLY A 11 3.10 -5.05 -3.94
CA GLY A 11 3.88 -4.51 -2.84
C GLY A 11 3.06 -4.42 -1.56
N THR A 12 3.73 -4.59 -0.43
CA THR A 12 3.16 -4.39 0.88
C THR A 12 4.04 -3.41 1.63
N LYS A 13 3.51 -2.22 1.93
CA LYS A 13 4.30 -1.13 2.48
C LYS A 13 3.51 -0.38 3.54
N MET A 14 4.15 -0.11 4.67
CA MET A 14 3.60 0.77 5.70
C MET A 14 4.22 2.14 5.53
N VAL A 15 3.39 3.18 5.57
CA VAL A 15 3.84 4.57 5.47
C VAL A 15 3.15 5.40 6.52
N ASN A 16 3.76 6.51 6.91
CA ASN A 16 3.08 7.54 7.70
C ASN A 16 2.53 8.58 6.74
N ALA A 17 1.32 9.03 6.97
CA ALA A 17 0.71 10.01 6.08
C ALA A 17 -0.28 10.89 6.82
N GLU A 18 -0.49 12.08 6.28
CA GLU A 18 -1.48 13.04 6.76
C GLU A 18 -2.12 13.75 5.59
N PRO A 19 -3.38 14.18 5.68
CA PRO A 19 -3.99 15.00 4.64
C PRO A 19 -3.21 16.28 4.43
N MET A 20 -2.96 16.64 3.17
CA MET A 20 -2.25 17.87 2.84
C MET A 20 -2.61 18.32 1.42
N VAL A 21 -2.98 19.58 1.26
CA VAL A 21 -3.24 20.13 -0.05
C VAL A 21 -1.93 20.36 -0.81
N LYS A 22 -2.01 20.35 -2.13
CA LYS A 22 -0.84 20.45 -3.00
C LYS A 22 0.01 21.68 -2.75
N SER A 23 -0.62 22.85 -2.53
CA SER A 23 0.12 24.11 -2.28
C SER A 23 0.99 24.03 -1.04
N ALA A 24 0.52 23.39 0.03
CA ALA A 24 1.30 23.20 1.24
C ALA A 24 2.50 22.30 0.99
N ALA A 25 2.31 21.23 0.22
CA ALA A 25 3.40 20.31 -0.14
C ALA A 25 4.45 21.00 -1.04
N LEU A 26 4.00 21.83 -1.98
CA LEU A 26 4.90 22.61 -2.83
C LEU A 26 5.79 23.56 -2.00
N ALA A 27 5.21 24.21 -0.99
CA ALA A 27 5.95 25.09 -0.11
C ALA A 27 7.06 24.37 0.66
N LYS A 28 6.89 23.07 0.91
CA LYS A 28 7.89 22.23 1.59
C LYS A 28 8.83 21.49 0.63
N GLY A 29 8.61 21.62 -0.67
CA GLY A 29 9.42 20.91 -1.68
C GLY A 29 9.06 19.44 -1.86
N TRP A 30 7.90 19.01 -1.38
CA TRP A 30 7.47 17.61 -1.45
C TRP A 30 6.61 17.27 -2.67
N ALA A 31 6.15 18.27 -3.38
CA ALA A 31 5.43 18.12 -4.63
C ALA A 31 6.16 18.85 -5.76
N ARG A 32 6.00 18.35 -6.97
CA ARG A 32 6.57 19.00 -8.14
C ARG A 32 5.65 20.13 -8.59
N PRO A 33 6.21 21.29 -8.97
CA PRO A 33 5.43 22.31 -9.63
C PRO A 33 4.79 21.74 -10.90
N SER A 34 3.50 21.93 -11.05
CA SER A 34 2.78 21.49 -12.23
C SER A 34 1.60 22.43 -12.47
N GLU A 35 1.10 22.44 -13.69
CA GLU A 35 -0.15 23.12 -13.98
C GLU A 35 -1.28 22.36 -13.29
N GLY A 36 -2.27 23.10 -12.79
CA GLY A 36 -3.43 22.53 -12.18
C GLY A 36 -3.80 23.19 -10.86
N ASN A 37 -4.71 22.55 -10.15
CA ASN A 37 -5.29 23.09 -8.93
C ASN A 37 -4.31 22.99 -7.76
N LEU A 38 -3.86 24.16 -7.26
CA LEU A 38 -3.00 24.24 -6.10
C LEU A 38 -3.70 23.80 -4.80
N ASP A 39 -5.03 23.84 -4.78
CA ASP A 39 -5.81 23.38 -3.66
C ASP A 39 -6.22 21.89 -3.77
N ALA A 40 -5.63 21.18 -4.72
CA ALA A 40 -5.92 19.76 -4.92
C ALA A 40 -5.69 18.99 -3.62
N PRO A 41 -6.68 18.20 -3.19
CA PRO A 41 -6.54 17.39 -1.98
C PRO A 41 -5.56 16.24 -2.21
N GLY A 42 -4.84 15.90 -1.16
CA GLY A 42 -3.88 14.82 -1.21
C GLY A 42 -3.32 14.51 0.17
N TYR A 43 -2.19 13.85 0.17
CA TYR A 43 -1.51 13.41 1.40
C TYR A 43 -0.04 13.72 1.34
N HIS A 44 0.49 14.19 2.45
CA HIS A 44 1.92 14.13 2.75
C HIS A 44 2.22 12.69 3.16
N VAL A 45 3.12 12.04 2.47
CA VAL A 45 3.49 10.65 2.71
C VAL A 45 4.95 10.59 3.12
N GLN A 46 5.20 10.00 4.28
CA GLN A 46 6.56 9.77 4.75
C GLN A 46 6.92 8.30 4.56
N TYR A 47 7.90 8.06 3.71
CA TYR A 47 8.41 6.72 3.44
C TYR A 47 9.57 6.41 4.35
N ILE A 48 9.66 5.15 4.76
CA ILE A 48 10.73 4.66 5.64
C ILE A 48 11.60 3.70 4.82
N ASN A 49 12.87 4.02 4.70
CA ASN A 49 13.83 3.19 3.99
C ASN A 49 14.30 2.03 4.88
N PRO A 50 14.84 0.95 4.29
CA PRO A 50 15.35 -0.19 5.07
C PRO A 50 16.41 0.17 6.11
N ASP A 51 17.17 1.24 5.88
CA ASP A 51 18.19 1.72 6.82
C ASP A 51 17.63 2.59 7.96
N GLY A 52 16.31 2.79 7.99
CA GLY A 52 15.64 3.62 8.97
C GLY A 52 15.53 5.10 8.60
N SER A 53 16.18 5.54 7.53
CA SER A 53 16.02 6.91 7.05
C SER A 53 14.64 7.10 6.44
N THR A 54 14.18 8.35 6.38
CA THR A 54 12.87 8.68 5.86
C THR A 54 12.98 9.71 4.73
N TYR A 55 11.99 9.72 3.85
CA TYR A 55 11.83 10.80 2.89
C TYR A 55 10.36 11.13 2.73
N ASP A 56 10.09 12.38 2.37
CA ASP A 56 8.74 12.92 2.27
C ASP A 56 8.35 13.14 0.82
N SER A 57 7.07 12.93 0.55
CA SER A 57 6.49 13.14 -0.77
C SER A 57 5.03 13.55 -0.62
N TRP A 58 4.42 13.96 -1.70
CA TRP A 58 2.99 14.25 -1.75
C TRP A 58 2.32 13.37 -2.81
N SER A 59 1.13 12.89 -2.49
CA SER A 59 0.34 12.07 -3.40
C SER A 59 -1.08 12.63 -3.50
N PRO A 60 -1.66 12.67 -4.71
CA PRO A 60 -3.07 13.03 -4.86
C PRO A 60 -3.97 12.09 -4.05
N LYS A 61 -5.07 12.63 -3.54
CA LYS A 61 -5.98 11.90 -2.68
C LYS A 61 -6.43 10.57 -3.28
N ASP A 62 -6.89 10.59 -4.52
CA ASP A 62 -7.43 9.38 -5.16
C ASP A 62 -6.36 8.31 -5.33
N VAL A 63 -5.15 8.72 -5.72
CA VAL A 63 -4.03 7.80 -5.90
C VAL A 63 -3.63 7.17 -4.57
N PHE A 64 -3.54 7.97 -3.52
CA PHE A 64 -3.17 7.49 -2.20
C PHE A 64 -4.22 6.53 -1.63
N GLU A 65 -5.49 6.90 -1.68
CA GLU A 65 -6.57 6.12 -1.09
C GLU A 65 -6.84 4.79 -1.82
N GLN A 66 -6.41 4.67 -3.08
CA GLN A 66 -6.45 3.39 -3.80
C GLN A 66 -5.42 2.40 -3.28
N SER A 67 -4.30 2.87 -2.77
CA SER A 67 -3.17 2.02 -2.38
C SER A 67 -3.05 1.80 -0.88
N TYR A 68 -3.59 2.71 -0.07
CA TYR A 68 -3.38 2.70 1.37
C TYR A 68 -4.68 2.85 2.13
N GLN A 69 -4.75 2.15 3.27
CA GLN A 69 -5.84 2.28 4.23
C GLN A 69 -5.26 2.71 5.57
N ILE A 70 -6.00 3.56 6.29
CA ILE A 70 -5.56 4.02 7.60
C ILE A 70 -5.57 2.87 8.61
N VAL A 71 -4.50 2.78 9.40
CA VAL A 71 -4.40 1.86 10.54
C VAL A 71 -4.37 2.71 11.80
N GLU A 72 -5.52 2.90 12.42
CA GLU A 72 -5.63 3.76 13.60
C GLU A 72 -5.10 3.10 14.85
N ASN A 73 -5.18 1.79 14.92
CA ASN A 73 -4.74 1.02 16.07
C ASN A 73 -4.04 -0.25 15.62
N PHE A 74 -2.71 -0.28 15.73
CA PHE A 74 -1.92 -1.46 15.40
C PHE A 74 -2.25 -2.68 16.27
N LYS A 75 -2.90 -2.46 17.42
CA LYS A 75 -3.37 -3.54 18.29
C LYS A 75 -4.75 -4.05 17.88
N ASP A 76 -5.41 -3.41 16.93
CA ASP A 76 -6.70 -3.89 16.42
C ASP A 76 -6.46 -5.10 15.53
N ARG A 77 -6.63 -6.25 16.11
CA ARG A 77 -6.38 -7.54 15.45
C ARG A 77 -7.34 -7.81 14.31
N LEU A 78 -8.58 -7.35 14.44
CA LEU A 78 -9.57 -7.50 13.38
C LEU A 78 -9.17 -6.72 12.13
N PHE A 79 -8.70 -5.49 12.32
CA PHE A 79 -8.23 -4.68 11.20
C PHE A 79 -7.01 -5.31 10.54
N THR A 80 -6.04 -5.76 11.33
CA THR A 80 -4.85 -6.43 10.81
C THR A 80 -5.21 -7.70 10.04
N ALA A 81 -6.15 -8.49 10.56
CA ALA A 81 -6.61 -9.71 9.90
C ALA A 81 -7.30 -9.40 8.56
N LYS A 82 -8.12 -8.37 8.51
CA LYS A 82 -8.74 -7.91 7.25
C LYS A 82 -7.69 -7.52 6.22
N LEU A 83 -6.68 -6.79 6.65
CA LEU A 83 -5.61 -6.34 5.76
C LEU A 83 -4.86 -7.54 5.18
N ARG A 84 -4.51 -8.52 6.00
CA ARG A 84 -3.86 -9.75 5.55
C ARG A 84 -4.75 -10.54 4.58
N LEU A 85 -6.05 -10.57 4.85
CA LEU A 85 -7.00 -11.25 3.97
C LEU A 85 -7.05 -10.59 2.59
N HIS A 86 -7.10 -9.26 2.53
CA HIS A 86 -7.06 -8.53 1.26
C HIS A 86 -5.78 -8.82 0.48
N MET A 87 -4.66 -8.85 1.15
CA MET A 87 -3.37 -9.17 0.52
C MET A 87 -3.34 -10.59 -0.02
N LEU A 88 -3.85 -11.54 0.76
CA LEU A 88 -3.92 -12.93 0.35
C LEU A 88 -4.83 -13.14 -0.87
N ILE A 89 -5.98 -12.47 -0.89
CA ILE A 89 -6.89 -12.52 -2.04
C ILE A 89 -6.18 -11.98 -3.29
N ALA A 90 -5.49 -10.84 -3.18
CA ALA A 90 -4.77 -10.27 -4.31
C ALA A 90 -3.66 -11.19 -4.81
N GLU A 91 -2.88 -11.76 -3.91
CA GLU A 91 -1.83 -12.74 -4.27
C GLU A 91 -2.42 -13.95 -4.99
N THR A 92 -3.53 -14.49 -4.47
CA THR A 92 -4.19 -15.66 -5.03
C THR A 92 -4.75 -15.36 -6.42
N GLU A 93 -5.38 -14.19 -6.60
CA GLU A 93 -5.88 -13.76 -7.90
C GLU A 93 -4.75 -13.63 -8.93
N ILE A 94 -3.61 -13.09 -8.52
CA ILE A 94 -2.45 -12.98 -9.39
C ILE A 94 -1.93 -14.35 -9.80
N MET A 95 -1.83 -15.29 -8.86
CA MET A 95 -1.39 -16.66 -9.15
C MET A 95 -2.34 -17.33 -10.14
N VAL A 96 -3.64 -17.25 -9.91
CA VAL A 96 -4.64 -17.88 -10.79
C VAL A 96 -4.62 -17.24 -12.18
N THR A 97 -4.55 -15.91 -12.25
CA THR A 97 -4.63 -15.19 -13.50
C THR A 97 -3.38 -15.38 -14.37
N ASN A 98 -2.19 -15.27 -13.75
CA ASN A 98 -0.94 -15.27 -14.50
C ASN A 98 -0.28 -16.64 -14.61
N PHE A 99 -0.43 -17.49 -13.61
CA PHE A 99 0.25 -18.78 -13.54
C PHE A 99 -0.70 -19.96 -13.62
N LYS A 100 -2.00 -19.71 -13.51
CA LYS A 100 -3.07 -20.73 -13.55
C LYS A 100 -2.89 -21.83 -12.49
N PHE A 101 -2.32 -21.46 -11.33
CA PHE A 101 -2.21 -22.37 -10.20
C PHE A 101 -2.32 -21.61 -8.89
N ILE A 102 -2.56 -22.35 -7.82
CA ILE A 102 -2.59 -21.82 -6.45
C ILE A 102 -1.60 -22.64 -5.63
N ASN A 103 -0.73 -21.96 -4.88
CA ASN A 103 0.09 -22.64 -3.89
C ASN A 103 -0.77 -22.87 -2.63
N ALA A 104 -1.35 -24.04 -2.53
CA ALA A 104 -2.29 -24.36 -1.45
C ALA A 104 -1.65 -24.31 -0.06
N GLU A 105 -0.39 -24.71 0.08
CA GLU A 105 0.31 -24.64 1.36
C GLU A 105 0.52 -23.20 1.82
N HIS A 106 0.89 -22.33 0.91
CA HIS A 106 1.05 -20.91 1.21
C HIS A 106 -0.28 -20.28 1.65
N VAL A 107 -1.35 -20.52 0.89
CA VAL A 107 -2.69 -19.98 1.20
C VAL A 107 -3.15 -20.50 2.57
N LEU A 108 -3.00 -21.79 2.82
CA LEU A 108 -3.40 -22.39 4.10
C LEU A 108 -2.61 -21.81 5.27
N SER A 109 -1.30 -21.61 5.11
CA SER A 109 -0.44 -21.01 6.12
C SER A 109 -0.92 -19.59 6.47
N GLN A 110 -1.23 -18.78 5.47
CA GLN A 110 -1.71 -17.41 5.67
C GLN A 110 -3.09 -17.40 6.34
N LEU A 111 -3.98 -18.31 5.96
CA LEU A 111 -5.29 -18.43 6.60
C LEU A 111 -5.18 -18.81 8.07
N ARG A 112 -4.24 -19.66 8.44
CA ARG A 112 -3.99 -20.01 9.84
C ARG A 112 -3.54 -18.80 10.66
N ILE A 113 -2.68 -17.96 10.10
CA ILE A 113 -2.24 -16.71 10.76
C ILE A 113 -3.43 -15.79 10.99
N ILE A 114 -4.26 -15.59 9.97
CA ILE A 114 -5.46 -14.76 10.06
C ILE A 114 -6.40 -15.30 11.15
N LYS A 115 -6.61 -16.61 11.17
CA LYS A 115 -7.44 -17.27 12.18
C LYS A 115 -6.92 -16.99 13.60
N GLN A 116 -5.62 -17.10 13.82
CA GLN A 116 -5.01 -16.80 15.11
C GLN A 116 -5.23 -15.35 15.53
N GLU A 117 -5.10 -14.41 14.60
CA GLU A 117 -5.33 -13.00 14.87
C GLU A 117 -6.77 -12.72 15.27
N LEU A 118 -7.73 -13.44 14.71
CA LEU A 118 -9.15 -13.28 15.04
C LEU A 118 -9.53 -13.93 16.36
N GLU A 119 -8.82 -14.95 16.79
CA GLU A 119 -9.13 -15.72 18.01
C GLU A 119 -8.52 -15.16 19.28
N GLN A 120 -7.64 -14.19 19.17
CA GLN A 120 -6.96 -13.62 20.34
C GLN A 120 -7.71 -12.47 21.00
#